data_f05440570abf287f2e6b16ff19661bad
#
_entry.id   f05440570abf287f2e6b16ff19661bad
#
_cell.length_a   1.000
_cell.length_b   1.000
_cell.length_c   1.000
_cell.angle_alpha   90.00
_cell.angle_beta   90.00
_cell.angle_gamma   90.00
#
_symmetry.space_group_name_H-M   'P 1'
#
loop_
_entity.id
_entity.type
_entity.pdbx_description
1 polymer ?
#
loop_
_entity_poly.entity_id
_entity_poly.type
_entity_poly.pdbx_seq_one_letter_code
_entity_poly.pdbx_strand_id
1 'polypeptide(L)'
;QSRSAATEFVYDPAGVKNALASLLPDPDYQHAFPAEQLLMEAYVLERAGFYYDAAQKHEAAAAAHPKNALLRDARAAFLARMDLLEEAKSAMRE
;
A
#
# COMPACT_ATOMS: atom_id res chain seq x y z
N GLN A 1 28.55 6.51 -7.39
CA GLN A 1 27.94 6.52 -7.32
C GLN A 1 27.05 6.70 -6.48
N SER A 2 26.76 7.21 -6.18
CA SER A 2 26.02 7.51 -5.43
C SER A 2 24.85 7.04 -5.33
N ARG A 3 24.62 6.23 -5.47
CA ARG A 3 23.61 5.75 -5.36
C ARG A 3 23.09 5.66 -4.13
N SER A 4 23.60 5.90 -3.09
CA SER A 4 23.08 5.73 -1.78
C SER A 4 21.80 6.50 -1.55
N ALA A 5 21.66 7.65 -2.10
CA ALA A 5 20.44 8.41 -1.94
C ALA A 5 19.26 7.63 -2.50
N ALA A 6 19.49 6.88 -3.53
CA ALA A 6 18.44 6.14 -4.17
C ALA A 6 17.91 5.03 -3.28
N THR A 7 18.68 4.58 -2.33
CA THR A 7 18.21 3.47 -1.52
C THR A 7 17.13 3.85 -0.55
N GLU A 8 16.94 5.14 -0.31
CA GLU A 8 15.91 5.55 0.62
C GLU A 8 14.55 5.55 0.00
N PHE A 9 14.48 5.72 -1.29
CA PHE A 9 13.23 5.72 -2.00
C PHE A 9 13.40 4.87 -3.22
N VAL A 10 12.79 3.71 -3.18
CA VAL A 10 12.91 2.76 -4.28
C VAL A 10 11.67 2.84 -5.14
N TYR A 11 11.87 3.13 -6.40
CA TYR A 11 10.79 3.09 -7.36
C TYR A 11 11.01 1.87 -8.23
N ASP A 12 10.16 0.89 -8.04
CA ASP A 12 10.31 -0.40 -8.71
C ASP A 12 8.99 -0.77 -9.39
N PRO A 13 8.75 -0.22 -10.57
CA PRO A 13 7.48 -0.50 -11.25
C PRO A 13 7.28 -1.97 -11.58
N ALA A 14 8.36 -2.70 -11.85
CA ALA A 14 8.22 -4.12 -12.12
C ALA A 14 7.81 -4.88 -10.87
N GLY A 15 8.37 -4.52 -9.72
CA GLY A 15 8.00 -5.14 -8.45
C GLY A 15 6.57 -4.84 -8.08
N VAL A 16 6.13 -3.60 -8.28
CA VAL A 16 4.75 -3.22 -8.02
C VAL A 16 3.82 -4.02 -8.93
N LYS A 17 4.14 -4.10 -10.19
CA LYS A 17 3.33 -4.84 -11.15
C LYS A 17 3.24 -6.31 -10.76
N ASN A 18 4.36 -6.89 -10.34
CA ASN A 18 4.37 -8.29 -9.93
C ASN A 18 3.52 -8.51 -8.68
N ALA A 19 3.60 -7.59 -7.72
CA ALA A 19 2.79 -7.70 -6.52
C ALA A 19 1.30 -7.67 -6.86
N LEU A 20 0.90 -6.75 -7.73
CA LEU A 20 -0.48 -6.64 -8.14
C LEU A 20 -0.92 -7.85 -8.95
N ALA A 21 -0.02 -8.38 -9.79
CA ALA A 21 -0.36 -9.53 -10.61
C ALA A 21 -0.67 -10.77 -9.77
N SER A 22 -0.15 -10.83 -8.54
CA SER A 22 -0.43 -11.96 -7.67
C SER A 22 -1.91 -12.06 -7.31
N LEU A 23 -2.66 -10.98 -7.47
CA LEU A 23 -4.09 -10.98 -7.19
C LEU A 23 -4.92 -11.51 -8.36
N LEU A 24 -4.38 -11.48 -9.56
CA LEU A 24 -5.19 -11.80 -10.73
C LEU A 24 -5.80 -13.19 -10.70
N PRO A 25 -5.08 -14.24 -10.28
CA PRO A 25 -5.68 -15.57 -10.21
C PRO A 25 -6.55 -15.80 -8.98
N ASP A 26 -6.59 -14.85 -8.05
CA ASP A 26 -7.31 -15.02 -6.80
C ASP A 26 -8.81 -14.81 -7.05
N PRO A 27 -9.66 -15.82 -6.83
CA PRO A 27 -11.09 -15.64 -7.07
C PRO A 27 -11.72 -14.58 -6.18
N ASP A 28 -11.22 -14.40 -4.98
CA ASP A 28 -11.74 -13.34 -4.10
C ASP A 28 -11.54 -11.98 -4.73
N TYR A 29 -10.36 -11.75 -5.32
CA TYR A 29 -10.09 -10.50 -5.99
C TYR A 29 -10.95 -10.34 -7.23
N GLN A 30 -11.08 -11.41 -8.01
CA GLN A 30 -11.83 -11.35 -9.27
C GLN A 30 -13.29 -11.00 -9.04
N HIS A 31 -13.86 -11.44 -7.93
CA HIS A 31 -15.27 -11.22 -7.64
C HIS A 31 -15.52 -10.08 -6.68
N ALA A 32 -14.47 -9.37 -6.26
CA ALA A 32 -14.63 -8.26 -5.33
C ALA A 32 -15.18 -7.04 -6.04
N PHE A 33 -15.87 -6.18 -5.29
CA PHE A 33 -16.29 -4.90 -5.81
C PHE A 33 -15.06 -4.01 -6.03
N PRO A 34 -15.15 -2.99 -6.89
CA PRO A 34 -13.99 -2.13 -7.16
C PRO A 34 -13.35 -1.54 -5.90
N ALA A 35 -14.15 -1.14 -4.91
CA ALA A 35 -13.61 -0.60 -3.68
C ALA A 35 -12.79 -1.66 -2.94
N GLU A 36 -13.29 -2.88 -2.91
CA GLU A 36 -12.59 -3.97 -2.25
C GLU A 36 -11.32 -4.34 -3.00
N GLN A 37 -11.36 -4.27 -4.32
CA GLN A 37 -10.17 -4.56 -5.12
C GLN A 37 -9.06 -3.57 -4.79
N LEU A 38 -9.40 -2.29 -4.62
CA LEU A 38 -8.42 -1.30 -4.25
C LEU A 38 -7.80 -1.61 -2.89
N LEU A 39 -8.61 -2.06 -1.93
CA LEU A 39 -8.09 -2.44 -0.63
C LEU A 39 -7.15 -3.64 -0.73
N MET A 40 -7.52 -4.62 -1.52
CA MET A 40 -6.67 -5.79 -1.70
C MET A 40 -5.34 -5.41 -2.35
N GLU A 41 -5.40 -4.52 -3.31
CA GLU A 41 -4.19 -4.02 -3.97
C GLU A 41 -3.30 -3.29 -2.97
N ALA A 42 -3.89 -2.43 -2.14
CA ALA A 42 -3.14 -1.73 -1.12
C ALA A 42 -2.49 -2.71 -0.16
N TYR A 43 -3.20 -3.76 0.21
CA TYR A 43 -2.70 -4.73 1.16
C TYR A 43 -1.49 -5.48 0.63
N VAL A 44 -1.56 -5.97 -0.61
CA VAL A 44 -0.41 -6.70 -1.16
C VAL A 44 0.78 -5.78 -1.36
N LEU A 45 0.55 -4.53 -1.74
CA LEU A 45 1.64 -3.58 -1.90
C LEU A 45 2.29 -3.28 -0.56
N GLU A 46 1.51 -3.12 0.48
CA GLU A 46 2.05 -2.89 1.81
C GLU A 46 2.89 -4.08 2.25
N ARG A 47 2.40 -5.28 2.06
CA ARG A 47 3.14 -6.48 2.46
C ARG A 47 4.43 -6.65 1.69
N ALA A 48 4.45 -6.18 0.46
CA ALA A 48 5.66 -6.26 -0.36
C ALA A 48 6.63 -5.13 -0.07
N GLY A 49 6.24 -4.15 0.75
CA GLY A 49 7.11 -3.04 1.10
C GLY A 49 6.93 -1.81 0.24
N PHE A 50 5.97 -1.80 -0.66
CA PHE A 50 5.73 -0.65 -1.55
C PHE A 50 4.73 0.30 -0.89
N TYR A 51 5.18 0.96 0.18
CA TYR A 51 4.28 1.75 1.04
C TYR A 51 3.70 2.96 0.33
N TYR A 52 4.49 3.62 -0.52
CA TYR A 52 3.99 4.78 -1.24
C TYR A 52 2.85 4.38 -2.18
N ASP A 53 3.04 3.27 -2.89
CA ASP A 53 2.01 2.81 -3.81
C ASP A 53 0.79 2.30 -3.06
N ALA A 54 0.98 1.68 -1.90
CA ALA A 54 -0.14 1.27 -1.07
C ALA A 54 -0.93 2.49 -0.60
N ALA A 55 -0.25 3.56 -0.21
CA ALA A 55 -0.92 4.78 0.21
C ALA A 55 -1.77 5.35 -0.92
N GLN A 56 -1.26 5.29 -2.15
CA GLN A 56 -2.02 5.80 -3.28
C GLN A 56 -3.28 5.00 -3.53
N LYS A 57 -3.22 3.69 -3.33
CA LYS A 57 -4.42 2.87 -3.46
C LYS A 57 -5.47 3.24 -2.41
N HIS A 58 -5.03 3.46 -1.17
CA HIS A 58 -5.95 3.89 -0.13
C HIS A 58 -6.58 5.24 -0.47
N GLU A 59 -5.80 6.15 -1.00
CA GLU A 59 -6.32 7.45 -1.36
C GLU A 59 -7.29 7.36 -2.53
N ALA A 60 -6.97 6.53 -3.51
CA ALA A 60 -7.87 6.34 -4.63
C ALA A 60 -9.20 5.76 -4.18
N ALA A 61 -9.15 4.80 -3.26
CA ALA A 61 -10.37 4.20 -2.74
C ALA A 61 -11.22 5.22 -2.00
N ALA A 62 -10.58 6.02 -1.15
CA ALA A 62 -11.32 7.03 -0.38
C ALA A 62 -11.92 8.10 -1.30
N ALA A 63 -11.19 8.48 -2.34
CA ALA A 63 -11.68 9.50 -3.27
C ALA A 63 -12.85 8.98 -4.10
N ALA A 64 -12.78 7.72 -4.50
CA ALA A 64 -13.85 7.14 -5.31
C ALA A 64 -15.10 6.83 -4.49
N HIS A 65 -14.93 6.55 -3.20
CA HIS A 65 -16.03 6.15 -2.34
C HIS A 65 -15.97 6.91 -1.01
N PRO A 66 -16.18 8.23 -1.04
CA PRO A 66 -15.92 9.06 0.15
C PRO A 66 -16.83 8.77 1.33
N LYS A 67 -17.95 8.13 1.10
CA LYS A 67 -18.89 7.82 2.19
C LYS A 67 -18.74 6.42 2.74
N ASN A 68 -17.79 5.67 2.24
CA ASN A 68 -17.58 4.30 2.68
C ASN A 68 -16.70 4.30 3.93
N ALA A 69 -17.30 4.00 5.08
CA ALA A 69 -16.59 4.02 6.34
C ALA A 69 -15.48 2.97 6.39
N LEU A 70 -15.71 1.81 5.77
CA LEU A 70 -14.70 0.76 5.74
C LEU A 70 -13.41 1.24 5.09
N LEU A 71 -13.54 1.96 3.98
CA LEU A 71 -12.37 2.47 3.28
C LEU A 71 -11.64 3.52 4.10
N ARG A 72 -12.39 4.40 4.78
CA ARG A 72 -11.77 5.39 5.65
C ARG A 72 -11.03 4.73 6.80
N ASP A 73 -11.65 3.71 7.39
CA ASP A 73 -11.04 3.01 8.51
C ASP A 73 -9.80 2.27 8.08
N ALA A 74 -9.84 1.66 6.89
CA ALA A 74 -8.67 0.96 6.35
C ALA A 74 -7.51 1.92 6.12
N ARG A 75 -7.81 3.11 5.61
CA ARG A 75 -6.78 4.10 5.37
C ARG A 75 -6.19 4.59 6.68
N ALA A 76 -7.04 4.85 7.67
CA ALA A 76 -6.58 5.30 8.97
C ALA A 76 -5.68 4.24 9.62
N ALA A 77 -6.08 2.98 9.53
CA ALA A 77 -5.27 1.89 10.07
C ALA A 77 -3.92 1.80 9.36
N PHE A 78 -3.93 1.97 8.04
CA PHE A 78 -2.69 1.95 7.28
C PHE A 78 -1.77 3.09 7.73
N LEU A 79 -2.29 4.30 7.88
CA LEU A 79 -1.47 5.43 8.30
C LEU A 79 -0.92 5.22 9.71
N ALA A 80 -1.71 4.61 10.59
CA ALA A 80 -1.22 4.31 11.93
C ALA A 80 -0.06 3.32 11.89
N ARG A 81 -0.16 2.31 11.02
CA ARG A 81 0.93 1.36 10.87
C ARG A 81 2.19 2.03 10.34
N MET A 82 2.03 2.99 9.44
CA MET A 82 3.18 3.71 8.89
C MET A 82 3.86 4.57 9.95
N ASP A 83 3.08 5.19 10.83
CA ASP A 83 3.66 5.95 11.93
C ASP A 83 4.47 5.06 12.86
N LEU A 84 3.96 3.88 13.18
CA LEU A 84 4.70 2.95 14.02
C LEU A 84 5.99 2.50 13.35
N LEU A 85 5.94 2.30 12.05
CA LEU A 85 7.13 1.91 11.31
C LEU A 85 8.18 3.00 11.36
N GLU A 86 7.78 4.26 11.21
CA GLU A 86 8.71 5.37 11.28
C GLU A 86 9.32 5.50 12.66
N GLU A 87 8.52 5.31 13.69
CA GLU A 87 9.03 5.36 15.04
C GLU A 87 10.04 4.26 15.29
N ALA A 88 9.77 3.08 14.78
CA ALA A 88 10.70 1.97 14.93
C ALA A 88 12.03 2.26 14.24
N LYS A 89 11.96 2.85 13.05
CA LYS A 89 13.17 3.20 12.34
C LYS A 89 13.98 4.24 13.08
N SER A 90 13.31 5.24 13.64
CA SER A 90 13.99 6.27 14.41
C SER A 90 14.68 5.68 15.63
N ALA A 91 13.99 4.80 16.33
CA ALA A 91 14.57 4.17 17.52
C ALA A 91 15.80 3.36 17.16
N MET A 92 15.75 2.67 16.04
CA MET A 92 16.88 1.85 15.64
C MET A 92 18.09 2.67 15.23
N ARG A 93 17.88 3.90 14.80
CA ARG A 93 18.98 4.74 14.41
C ARG A 93 19.74 5.30 15.58
N GLU A 94 19.16 5.32 16.72
CA GLU A 94 19.81 5.83 17.91
C GLU A 94 20.48 4.73 18.68
#